data_f47acaddc3359f86d2df87c29a896dd3
#
_entry.id   f47acaddc3359f86d2df87c29a896dd3
#
_cell.length_a   1.000
_cell.length_b   1.000
_cell.length_c   1.000
_cell.angle_alpha   90.00
_cell.angle_beta   90.00
_cell.angle_gamma   90.00
#
_symmetry.space_group_name_H-M   'P 1'
#
loop_
_entity.id
_entity.type
_entity.pdbx_description
1 polymer ?
#
loop_
_entity_poly.entity_id
_entity_poly.type
_entity_poly.pdbx_seq_one_letter_code
_entity_poly.pdbx_strand_id
1 'polypeptide(L)'
;MRTYPDCLPCLLNNAINMARQAGNDESLPQAVLEAALKLKPFRGGVWDTFTPVATMQTWQALTALVGDADPLSAKKRGQNEAALRMLPHARRHVAESPDPFLTALKLCILGNVFD
;
A
#
# COMPACT_ATOMS: atom_id res chain seq x y z
N MET A 1 2.96 -1.67 -17.77
CA MET A 1 3.30 -0.28 -17.35
C MET A 1 4.79 -0.23 -17.15
N ARG A 2 5.50 0.71 -17.79
CA ARG A 2 6.96 0.85 -17.64
C ARG A 2 7.27 1.61 -16.36
N THR A 3 8.39 1.29 -15.72
CA THR A 3 8.89 2.05 -14.57
C THR A 3 9.52 3.35 -15.04
N TYR A 4 9.22 4.45 -14.37
CA TYR A 4 9.77 5.78 -14.63
C TYR A 4 10.71 6.20 -13.47
N PRO A 5 11.57 7.22 -13.68
CA PRO A 5 12.49 7.69 -12.62
C PRO A 5 11.81 7.97 -11.29
N ASP A 6 10.60 8.57 -11.31
CA ASP A 6 9.83 8.89 -10.10
C ASP A 6 9.29 7.67 -9.36
N CYS A 7 9.22 6.50 -10.03
CA CYS A 7 8.81 5.25 -9.38
C CYS A 7 9.85 4.76 -8.37
N LEU A 8 11.12 5.02 -8.60
CA LEU A 8 12.19 4.51 -7.73
C LEU A 8 12.13 5.11 -6.32
N PRO A 9 12.15 6.43 -6.13
CA PRO A 9 12.00 7.02 -4.80
C PRO A 9 10.65 6.67 -4.16
N CYS A 10 9.58 6.55 -4.94
CA CYS A 10 8.26 6.12 -4.46
C CYS A 10 8.30 4.69 -3.90
N LEU A 11 8.91 3.74 -4.60
CA LEU A 11 9.06 2.36 -4.15
C LEU A 11 9.89 2.25 -2.86
N LEU A 12 11.00 2.98 -2.77
CA LEU A 12 11.85 2.99 -1.57
C LEU A 12 11.13 3.63 -0.38
N ASN A 13 10.43 4.73 -0.61
CA ASN A 13 9.64 5.38 0.43
C ASN A 13 8.49 4.48 0.91
N ASN A 14 7.83 3.78 0.00
CA ASN A 14 6.81 2.80 0.34
C ASN A 14 7.38 1.66 1.20
N ALA A 15 8.57 1.14 0.88
CA ALA A 15 9.26 0.12 1.67
C ALA A 15 9.49 0.59 3.12
N ILE A 16 10.00 1.80 3.30
CA ILE A 16 10.23 2.42 4.61
C ILE A 16 8.91 2.59 5.38
N ASN A 17 7.87 3.08 4.71
CA ASN A 17 6.57 3.31 5.33
C ASN A 17 5.88 2.00 5.75
N MET A 18 5.98 0.95 4.93
CA MET A 18 5.49 -0.38 5.31
C MET A 18 6.21 -0.92 6.54
N ALA A 19 7.53 -0.76 6.62
CA ALA A 19 8.32 -1.19 7.76
C ALA A 19 7.92 -0.45 9.05
N ARG A 20 7.74 0.88 8.98
CA ARG A 20 7.26 1.68 10.12
C ARG A 20 5.87 1.29 10.62
N GLN A 21 5.03 0.76 9.74
CA GLN A 21 3.67 0.34 10.07
C GLN A 21 3.61 -1.11 10.57
N ALA A 22 4.61 -1.93 10.25
CA ALA A 22 4.67 -3.34 10.62
C ALA A 22 5.09 -3.57 12.09
N GLY A 23 5.73 -2.58 12.74
CA GLY A 23 6.16 -2.70 14.13
C GLY A 23 6.81 -1.44 14.67
N ASN A 24 7.14 -1.48 15.96
CA ASN A 24 7.78 -0.36 16.68
C ASN A 24 9.32 -0.49 16.73
N ASP A 25 9.89 -1.42 15.95
CA ASP A 25 11.35 -1.58 15.88
C ASP A 25 11.93 -0.49 14.97
N GLU A 26 12.67 0.44 15.55
CA GLU A 26 13.28 1.57 14.83
C GLU A 26 14.35 1.12 13.82
N SER A 27 14.89 -0.08 13.94
CA SER A 27 15.89 -0.65 13.01
C SER A 27 15.23 -1.28 11.76
N LEU A 28 13.96 -1.66 11.84
CA LEU A 28 13.25 -2.36 10.78
C LEU A 28 13.19 -1.56 9.46
N PRO A 29 12.91 -0.24 9.45
CA PRO A 29 12.93 0.54 8.21
C PRO A 29 14.28 0.51 7.48
N GLN A 30 15.38 0.57 8.22
CA GLN A 30 16.73 0.46 7.65
C GLN A 30 16.94 -0.94 7.08
N ALA A 31 16.64 -2.00 7.83
CA ALA A 31 16.81 -3.38 7.39
C ALA A 31 15.99 -3.70 6.12
N VAL A 32 14.75 -3.21 6.05
CA VAL A 32 13.89 -3.38 4.88
C VAL A 32 14.45 -2.61 3.68
N LEU A 33 14.94 -1.39 3.88
CA LEU A 33 15.55 -0.60 2.83
C LEU A 33 16.80 -1.29 2.26
N GLU A 34 17.68 -1.79 3.13
CA GLU A 34 18.87 -2.54 2.74
C GLU A 34 18.52 -3.82 1.97
N ALA A 35 17.49 -4.53 2.41
CA ALA A 35 16.98 -5.71 1.71
C ALA A 35 16.40 -5.33 0.33
N ALA A 36 15.60 -4.27 0.26
CA ALA A 36 15.04 -3.77 -1.00
C ALA A 36 16.12 -3.40 -2.02
N LEU A 37 17.16 -2.69 -1.58
CA LEU A 37 18.28 -2.29 -2.44
C LEU A 37 19.08 -3.47 -3.01
N LYS A 38 18.98 -4.66 -2.39
CA LYS A 38 19.59 -5.90 -2.89
C LYS A 38 18.75 -6.60 -3.96
N LEU A 39 17.47 -6.25 -4.08
CA LEU A 39 16.57 -6.85 -5.08
C LEU A 39 16.99 -6.45 -6.51
N LYS A 40 16.78 -7.38 -7.45
CA LYS A 40 17.15 -7.18 -8.87
C LYS A 40 16.61 -5.87 -9.46
N PRO A 41 15.35 -5.45 -9.20
CA PRO A 41 14.84 -4.18 -9.71
C PRO A 41 15.70 -2.98 -9.36
N PHE A 42 16.26 -2.95 -8.14
CA PHE A 42 17.05 -1.81 -7.65
C PHE A 42 18.54 -1.89 -8.01
N ARG A 43 18.98 -3.01 -8.63
CA ARG A 43 20.36 -3.24 -9.09
C ARG A 43 20.54 -3.02 -10.58
N GLY A 44 19.87 -2.04 -11.17
CA GLY A 44 19.93 -1.73 -12.59
C GLY A 44 18.83 -2.38 -13.44
N GLY A 45 17.98 -3.24 -12.84
CA GLY A 45 16.85 -3.89 -13.52
C GLY A 45 15.50 -3.21 -13.32
N VAL A 46 15.47 -2.03 -12.69
CA VAL A 46 14.21 -1.34 -12.37
C VAL A 46 13.42 -0.95 -13.61
N TRP A 47 14.11 -0.57 -14.68
CA TRP A 47 13.48 -0.14 -15.95
C TRP A 47 12.83 -1.30 -16.74
N ASP A 48 13.30 -2.53 -16.51
CA ASP A 48 12.77 -3.76 -17.12
C ASP A 48 11.76 -4.47 -16.21
N THR A 49 11.49 -3.92 -15.04
CA THR A 49 10.57 -4.52 -14.06
C THR A 49 9.28 -3.70 -13.96
N PHE A 50 8.14 -4.38 -13.94
CA PHE A 50 6.87 -3.73 -13.62
C PHE A 50 6.86 -3.27 -12.15
N THR A 51 6.46 -2.03 -11.91
CA THR A 51 6.37 -1.45 -10.57
C THR A 51 5.62 -2.34 -9.56
N PRO A 52 4.46 -2.96 -9.87
CA PRO A 52 3.79 -3.88 -8.96
C PRO A 52 4.64 -5.10 -8.56
N VAL A 53 5.49 -5.60 -9.46
CA VAL A 53 6.38 -6.73 -9.15
C VAL A 53 7.48 -6.29 -8.17
N ALA A 54 8.05 -5.11 -8.36
CA ALA A 54 9.03 -4.55 -7.43
C ALA A 54 8.41 -4.33 -6.03
N THR A 55 7.18 -3.82 -5.96
CA THR A 55 6.42 -3.65 -4.71
C THR A 55 6.19 -5.01 -4.02
N MET A 56 5.76 -6.02 -4.77
CA MET A 56 5.55 -7.37 -4.24
C MET A 56 6.85 -7.96 -3.67
N GLN A 57 7.97 -7.82 -4.36
CA GLN A 57 9.27 -8.33 -3.89
C GLN A 57 9.73 -7.60 -2.63
N THR A 58 9.49 -6.27 -2.53
CA THR A 58 9.76 -5.49 -1.32
C THR A 58 8.89 -5.96 -0.16
N TRP A 59 7.61 -6.24 -0.41
CA TRP A 59 6.71 -6.82 0.59
C TRP A 59 7.21 -8.19 1.09
N GLN A 60 7.64 -9.06 0.19
CA GLN A 60 8.20 -10.36 0.56
C GLN A 60 9.47 -10.22 1.44
N ALA A 61 10.33 -9.24 1.14
CA ALA A 61 11.48 -8.94 1.97
C ALA A 61 11.07 -8.47 3.37
N LEU A 62 10.05 -7.60 3.49
CA LEU A 62 9.52 -7.16 4.77
C LEU A 62 8.96 -8.33 5.57
N THR A 63 8.09 -9.14 4.99
CA THR A 63 7.46 -10.28 5.70
C THR A 63 8.49 -11.30 6.17
N ALA A 64 9.54 -11.52 5.39
CA ALA A 64 10.64 -12.41 5.77
C ALA A 64 11.46 -11.84 6.96
N LEU A 65 11.68 -10.53 7.02
CA LEU A 65 12.39 -9.88 8.12
C LEU A 65 11.58 -9.86 9.41
N VAL A 66 10.28 -9.63 9.30
CA VAL A 66 9.37 -9.58 10.46
C VAL A 66 9.01 -10.99 10.96
N GLY A 67 9.09 -12.01 10.09
CA GLY A 67 8.65 -13.38 10.40
C GLY A 67 7.13 -13.52 10.48
N ASP A 68 6.38 -12.56 9.92
CA ASP A 68 4.91 -12.55 9.86
C ASP A 68 4.45 -12.44 8.39
N ALA A 69 3.51 -13.27 8.00
CA ALA A 69 2.94 -13.25 6.65
C ALA A 69 2.06 -12.02 6.37
N ASP A 70 1.49 -11.42 7.41
CA ASP A 70 0.67 -10.19 7.31
C ASP A 70 0.93 -9.20 8.46
N PRO A 71 2.12 -8.57 8.49
CA PRO A 71 2.51 -7.65 9.54
C PRO A 71 1.63 -6.38 9.62
N LEU A 72 0.79 -6.13 8.62
CA LEU A 72 -0.16 -5.01 8.60
C LEU A 72 -1.60 -5.42 8.97
N SER A 73 -1.82 -6.64 9.45
CA SER A 73 -3.16 -7.18 9.75
C SER A 73 -3.96 -6.30 10.73
N ALA A 74 -3.33 -5.78 11.76
CA ALA A 74 -3.97 -4.89 12.73
C ALA A 74 -4.41 -3.56 12.08
N LYS A 75 -3.56 -2.95 11.25
CA LYS A 75 -3.89 -1.73 10.51
C LYS A 75 -5.05 -1.96 9.55
N LYS A 76 -5.00 -3.03 8.75
CA LYS A 76 -6.06 -3.41 7.81
C LYS A 76 -7.41 -3.58 8.53
N ARG A 77 -7.40 -4.23 9.70
CA ARG A 77 -8.60 -4.40 10.53
C ARG A 77 -9.18 -3.06 10.97
N GLY A 78 -8.33 -2.17 11.51
CA GLY A 78 -8.77 -0.83 11.92
C GLY A 78 -9.33 0.00 10.76
N GLN A 79 -8.72 -0.06 9.59
CA GLN A 79 -9.23 0.60 8.38
C GLN A 79 -10.58 0.03 7.95
N ASN A 80 -10.74 -1.31 7.94
CA ASN A 80 -12.01 -1.96 7.62
C ASN A 80 -13.12 -1.56 8.60
N GLU A 81 -12.83 -1.54 9.90
CA GLU A 81 -13.78 -1.09 10.93
C GLU A 81 -14.18 0.37 10.73
N ALA A 82 -13.24 1.25 10.39
CA ALA A 82 -13.52 2.65 10.09
C ALA A 82 -14.42 2.77 8.85
N ALA A 83 -14.12 2.03 7.78
CA ALA A 83 -14.93 2.01 6.56
C ALA A 83 -16.36 1.49 6.84
N LEU A 84 -16.49 0.43 7.65
CA LEU A 84 -17.80 -0.11 8.03
C LEU A 84 -18.63 0.90 8.84
N ARG A 85 -18.00 1.69 9.72
CA ARG A 85 -18.71 2.77 10.44
C ARG A 85 -19.21 3.88 9.51
N MET A 86 -18.51 4.15 8.42
CA MET A 86 -18.92 5.15 7.41
C MET A 86 -19.99 4.64 6.44
N LEU A 87 -20.14 3.31 6.30
CA LEU A 87 -21.03 2.70 5.31
C LEU A 87 -22.49 3.18 5.38
N PRO A 88 -23.14 3.35 6.56
CA PRO A 88 -24.50 3.87 6.64
C PRO A 88 -24.64 5.28 6.05
N HIS A 89 -23.64 6.15 6.28
CA HIS A 89 -23.62 7.50 5.72
C HIS A 89 -23.44 7.48 4.20
N ALA A 90 -22.51 6.66 3.72
CA ALA A 90 -22.28 6.49 2.28
C ALA A 90 -23.54 5.98 1.56
N ARG A 91 -24.22 4.96 2.13
CA ARG A 91 -25.47 4.42 1.57
C ARG A 91 -26.58 5.48 1.50
N ARG A 92 -26.74 6.27 2.56
CA ARG A 92 -27.73 7.37 2.58
C ARG A 92 -27.41 8.41 1.51
N HIS A 93 -26.15 8.84 1.43
CA HIS A 93 -25.70 9.81 0.44
C HIS A 93 -25.97 9.34 -1.01
N VAL A 94 -25.74 8.06 -1.28
CA VAL A 94 -26.08 7.47 -2.58
C VAL A 94 -27.60 7.47 -2.82
N ALA A 95 -28.39 7.04 -1.83
CA ALA A 95 -29.84 6.92 -1.97
C ALA A 95 -30.55 8.29 -2.16
N GLU A 96 -30.02 9.34 -1.53
CA GLU A 96 -30.56 10.70 -1.62
C GLU A 96 -30.02 11.50 -2.83
N SER A 97 -29.10 10.91 -3.60
CA SER A 97 -28.51 11.59 -4.74
C SER A 97 -29.45 11.61 -5.96
N PRO A 98 -29.44 12.69 -6.77
CA PRO A 98 -30.13 12.74 -8.06
C PRO A 98 -29.67 11.66 -9.05
N ASP A 99 -28.40 11.23 -8.95
CA ASP A 99 -27.83 10.14 -9.73
C ASP A 99 -27.10 9.16 -8.77
N PRO A 100 -27.83 8.16 -8.25
CA PRO A 100 -27.26 7.19 -7.31
C PRO A 100 -26.09 6.39 -7.88
N PHE A 101 -26.15 6.04 -9.18
CA PHE A 101 -25.07 5.27 -9.82
C PHE A 101 -23.77 6.07 -9.90
N LEU A 102 -23.85 7.30 -10.41
CA LEU A 102 -22.67 8.17 -10.49
C LEU A 102 -22.08 8.48 -9.12
N THR A 103 -22.94 8.69 -8.12
CA THR A 103 -22.50 8.95 -6.74
C THR A 103 -21.80 7.73 -6.13
N ALA A 104 -22.36 6.53 -6.32
CA ALA A 104 -21.71 5.30 -5.89
C ALA A 104 -20.33 5.10 -6.57
N LEU A 105 -20.27 5.35 -7.88
CA LEU A 105 -19.02 5.26 -8.64
C LEU A 105 -17.96 6.23 -8.11
N LYS A 106 -18.33 7.48 -7.82
CA LYS A 106 -17.42 8.48 -7.23
C LYS A 106 -16.91 8.02 -5.86
N LEU A 107 -17.77 7.45 -5.01
CA LEU A 107 -17.36 6.91 -3.70
C LEU A 107 -16.39 5.74 -3.85
N CYS A 108 -16.60 4.85 -4.83
CA CYS A 108 -15.65 3.76 -5.12
C CYS A 108 -14.28 4.28 -5.56
N ILE A 109 -14.24 5.34 -6.39
CA ILE A 109 -12.99 5.96 -6.81
C ILE A 109 -12.28 6.62 -5.63
N LEU A 110 -13.01 7.31 -4.76
CA LEU A 110 -12.46 7.92 -3.55
C LEU A 110 -11.90 6.89 -2.57
N GLY A 111 -12.42 5.68 -2.53
CA GLY A 111 -11.91 4.59 -1.70
C GLY A 111 -10.43 4.27 -1.96
N ASN A 112 -9.95 4.48 -3.18
CA ASN A 112 -8.54 4.28 -3.54
C ASN A 112 -7.61 5.46 -3.15
N VAL A 113 -8.16 6.57 -2.68
CA VAL A 113 -7.36 7.77 -2.30
C VAL A 113 -6.86 7.66 -0.84
N PHE A 114 -7.45 6.76 -0.06
CA PHE A 114 -7.15 6.61 1.38
C PHE A 114 -6.17 5.47 1.71
N ASP A 115 -5.54 4.87 0.70
CA ASP A 115 -4.51 3.83 0.89
C ASP A 115 -3.10 4.41 1.08
#